data_855f47464783002e44a6282ad937c0d6
#
_entry.id   855f47464783002e44a6282ad937c0d6
#
_cell.length_a   1.000
_cell.length_b   1.000
_cell.length_c   1.000
_cell.angle_alpha   90.00
_cell.angle_beta   90.00
_cell.angle_gamma   90.00
#
_symmetry.space_group_name_H-M   'P 1'
#
loop_
_entity.id
_entity.type
_entity.pdbx_description
1 polymer ?
#
loop_
_entity_poly.entity_id
_entity_poly.type
_entity_poly.pdbx_seq_one_letter_code
_entity_poly.pdbx_strand_id
1 'polypeptide(L)'
;MQTFTYYPGCTLRTKAKDLDAYARSSAEALGIALVEPENWQCCGGAYTTATNEPATKLSAVRTLMSAKDSEGLVTVCSACHNVIKQTNYDISHNEAMANKVKLYLGLDEAYTGETTVYHYLELLRDVVGFDNLKSKVVKPFKDKKIAAYYGCLLLRPSKALAMDDPENPSIMEDFIRAIGGTPIIYAQRNECCGGYITMEDKEQAHKRSSAVMDSAQSMGADMIITACPLCLYNLKKNSGSDMPVYYFTELLAEALGLKEGTNE
;
A
#
# COMPACT_ATOMS: atom_id res chain seq x y z
N MET A 1 -1.26 6.09 23.07
CA MET A 1 -1.64 6.02 21.65
C MET A 1 -0.41 6.43 20.85
N GLN A 2 0.12 5.56 20.00
CA GLN A 2 1.26 5.89 19.16
C GLN A 2 0.79 6.78 18.00
N THR A 3 1.60 7.78 17.64
CA THR A 3 1.22 8.77 16.64
C THR A 3 2.16 8.71 15.45
N PHE A 4 1.59 8.50 14.26
CA PHE A 4 2.32 8.45 13.00
C PHE A 4 1.88 9.57 12.05
N THR A 5 2.82 10.10 11.30
CA THR A 5 2.47 10.95 10.16
C THR A 5 1.85 10.09 9.06
N TYR A 6 0.72 10.52 8.52
CA TYR A 6 -0.05 9.73 7.56
C TYR A 6 -0.13 10.41 6.20
N TYR A 7 0.30 9.69 5.17
CA TYR A 7 0.21 10.14 3.79
C TYR A 7 -0.90 9.38 3.05
N PRO A 8 -2.09 9.98 2.85
CA PRO A 8 -3.20 9.31 2.18
C PRO A 8 -2.96 9.10 0.68
N GLY A 9 -2.24 10.04 0.05
CA GLY A 9 -2.07 10.08 -1.40
C GLY A 9 -3.29 10.60 -2.15
N CYS A 10 -3.09 10.96 -3.42
CA CYS A 10 -4.10 11.65 -4.22
C CYS A 10 -5.38 10.83 -4.45
N THR A 11 -5.27 9.54 -4.67
CA THR A 11 -6.42 8.67 -4.97
C THR A 11 -7.35 8.50 -3.78
N LEU A 12 -6.80 8.22 -2.59
CA LEU A 12 -7.60 8.09 -1.37
C LEU A 12 -8.23 9.42 -0.97
N ARG A 13 -7.52 10.53 -1.20
CA ARG A 13 -8.05 11.88 -0.90
C ARG A 13 -9.18 12.31 -1.84
N THR A 14 -9.29 11.73 -3.02
CA THR A 14 -10.26 12.17 -4.05
C THR A 14 -11.29 11.13 -4.45
N LYS A 15 -10.86 10.04 -5.07
CA LYS A 15 -11.73 9.04 -5.71
C LYS A 15 -12.06 7.84 -4.83
N ALA A 16 -11.26 7.55 -3.82
CA ALA A 16 -11.37 6.38 -2.96
C ALA A 16 -11.37 6.81 -1.47
N LYS A 17 -12.20 7.80 -1.12
CA LYS A 17 -12.28 8.37 0.24
C LYS A 17 -12.70 7.34 1.28
N ASP A 18 -13.54 6.37 0.89
CA ASP A 18 -13.97 5.30 1.79
C ASP A 18 -12.79 4.44 2.26
N LEU A 19 -11.81 4.18 1.38
CA LEU A 19 -10.61 3.42 1.74
C LEU A 19 -9.72 4.19 2.74
N ASP A 20 -9.68 5.51 2.64
CA ASP A 20 -9.02 6.38 3.63
C ASP A 20 -9.76 6.36 4.97
N ALA A 21 -11.09 6.48 4.94
CA ALA A 21 -11.92 6.41 6.13
C ALA A 21 -11.75 5.08 6.88
N TYR A 22 -11.75 3.95 6.16
CA TYR A 22 -11.51 2.63 6.74
C TYR A 22 -10.11 2.50 7.35
N ALA A 23 -9.08 3.06 6.70
CA ALA A 23 -7.73 3.07 7.24
C ALA A 23 -7.66 3.84 8.56
N ARG A 24 -8.24 5.05 8.62
CA ARG A 24 -8.22 5.91 9.82
C ARG A 24 -9.01 5.29 10.97
N SER A 25 -10.25 4.87 10.72
CA SER A 25 -11.09 4.25 11.76
C SER A 25 -10.49 2.96 12.31
N SER A 26 -9.90 2.14 11.44
CA SER A 26 -9.21 0.91 11.87
C SER A 26 -7.95 1.21 12.69
N ALA A 27 -7.15 2.22 12.31
CA ALA A 27 -5.98 2.64 13.08
C ALA A 27 -6.39 3.11 14.49
N GLU A 28 -7.42 3.95 14.59
CA GLU A 28 -7.94 4.44 15.86
C GLU A 28 -8.41 3.30 16.77
N ALA A 29 -9.18 2.34 16.24
CA ALA A 29 -9.63 1.16 16.96
C ALA A 29 -8.47 0.26 17.45
N LEU A 30 -7.34 0.30 16.72
CA LEU A 30 -6.10 -0.41 17.08
C LEU A 30 -5.17 0.39 18.00
N GLY A 31 -5.56 1.62 18.41
CA GLY A 31 -4.78 2.46 19.32
C GLY A 31 -3.69 3.29 18.63
N ILE A 32 -3.80 3.51 17.33
CA ILE A 32 -2.88 4.29 16.50
C ILE A 32 -3.54 5.60 16.07
N ALA A 33 -2.84 6.73 16.25
CA ALA A 33 -3.23 8.03 15.72
C ALA A 33 -2.52 8.27 14.37
N LEU A 34 -3.30 8.52 13.32
CA LEU A 34 -2.80 8.89 12.00
C LEU A 34 -3.02 10.38 11.76
N VAL A 35 -1.92 11.15 11.73
CA VAL A 35 -1.94 12.62 11.57
C VAL A 35 -1.48 12.98 10.16
N GLU A 36 -2.38 13.55 9.37
CA GLU A 36 -2.09 13.99 8.00
C GLU A 36 -1.34 15.34 8.04
N PRO A 37 -0.19 15.49 7.34
CA PRO A 37 0.49 16.76 7.20
C PRO A 37 -0.37 17.77 6.43
N GLU A 38 -0.34 19.04 6.82
CA GLU A 38 -1.14 20.08 6.16
C GLU A 38 -0.79 20.26 4.67
N ASN A 39 0.48 20.15 4.31
CA ASN A 39 1.02 20.49 3.00
C ASN A 39 1.77 19.31 2.35
N TRP A 40 1.09 18.22 2.03
CA TRP A 40 1.66 17.16 1.22
C TRP A 40 1.32 17.32 -0.28
N GLN A 41 2.15 16.77 -1.14
CA GLN A 41 1.99 16.78 -2.59
C GLN A 41 1.85 15.35 -3.12
N CYS A 42 1.30 15.20 -4.33
CA CYS A 42 1.23 13.88 -4.98
C CYS A 42 2.64 13.28 -5.15
N CYS A 43 2.76 11.99 -4.87
CA CYS A 43 4.03 11.24 -5.03
C CYS A 43 4.50 11.10 -6.48
N GLY A 44 3.64 11.44 -7.46
CA GLY A 44 3.92 11.27 -8.89
C GLY A 44 3.52 9.92 -9.47
N GLY A 45 3.16 8.94 -8.65
CA GLY A 45 2.64 7.62 -9.08
C GLY A 45 3.68 6.62 -9.55
N ALA A 46 4.83 7.06 -10.08
CA ALA A 46 5.92 6.21 -10.51
C ALA A 46 7.26 6.75 -10.01
N TYR A 47 8.11 5.87 -9.50
CA TYR A 47 9.47 6.23 -9.15
C TYR A 47 10.32 6.39 -10.41
N THR A 48 11.05 7.49 -10.49
CA THR A 48 12.01 7.70 -11.58
C THR A 48 13.41 7.25 -11.16
N THR A 49 14.06 6.50 -12.02
CA THR A 49 15.47 6.08 -11.86
C THR A 49 16.47 7.09 -12.46
N ALA A 50 15.99 8.19 -13.04
CA ALA A 50 16.84 9.23 -13.59
C ALA A 50 17.67 9.90 -12.49
N THR A 51 18.95 9.64 -12.46
CA THR A 51 19.88 10.08 -11.39
C THR A 51 20.07 11.59 -11.32
N ASN A 52 19.84 12.29 -12.43
CA ASN A 52 20.01 13.74 -12.52
C ASN A 52 18.69 14.52 -12.42
N GLU A 53 17.64 13.90 -11.98
CA GLU A 53 16.29 14.45 -11.89
C GLU A 53 15.87 14.69 -10.41
N PRO A 54 16.55 15.58 -9.66
CA PRO A 54 16.18 15.83 -8.26
C PRO A 54 14.74 16.35 -8.13
N ALA A 55 14.24 17.07 -9.14
CA ALA A 55 12.88 17.62 -9.14
C ALA A 55 11.79 16.57 -8.93
N THR A 56 11.99 15.34 -9.43
CA THR A 56 11.03 14.23 -9.26
C THR A 56 10.97 13.68 -7.84
N LYS A 57 11.95 14.01 -7.00
CA LYS A 57 12.06 13.54 -5.61
C LYS A 57 11.59 14.59 -4.59
N LEU A 58 11.45 15.87 -4.99
CA LEU A 58 11.20 16.97 -4.06
C LEU A 58 9.91 16.80 -3.26
N SER A 59 8.84 16.37 -3.91
CA SER A 59 7.55 16.12 -3.28
C SER A 59 7.64 15.04 -2.19
N ALA A 60 8.27 13.91 -2.51
CA ALA A 60 8.46 12.82 -1.57
C ALA A 60 9.36 13.22 -0.40
N VAL A 61 10.45 13.98 -0.66
CA VAL A 61 11.35 14.45 0.40
C VAL A 61 10.63 15.43 1.34
N ARG A 62 9.81 16.36 0.83
CA ARG A 62 9.00 17.24 1.71
C ARG A 62 8.08 16.44 2.62
N THR A 63 7.43 15.40 2.07
CA THR A 63 6.57 14.52 2.85
C THR A 63 7.37 13.73 3.90
N LEU A 64 8.55 13.22 3.56
CA LEU A 64 9.45 12.54 4.49
C LEU A 64 9.89 13.47 5.62
N MET A 65 10.30 14.69 5.29
CA MET A 65 10.71 15.69 6.28
C MET A 65 9.58 16.07 7.25
N SER A 66 8.33 16.12 6.79
CA SER A 66 7.19 16.40 7.68
C SER A 66 6.95 15.29 8.73
N ALA A 67 7.56 14.13 8.54
CA ALA A 67 7.41 12.98 9.41
C ALA A 67 8.66 12.68 10.27
N LYS A 68 9.74 13.47 10.16
CA LYS A 68 11.00 13.14 10.82
C LYS A 68 10.94 13.12 12.35
N ASP A 69 10.04 13.91 12.92
CA ASP A 69 9.86 14.03 14.37
C ASP A 69 8.68 13.17 14.90
N SER A 70 8.10 12.30 14.06
CA SER A 70 7.06 11.33 14.43
C SER A 70 7.61 9.90 14.51
N GLU A 71 6.80 8.94 14.98
CA GLU A 71 7.17 7.51 15.01
C GLU A 71 7.44 6.93 13.60
N GLY A 72 7.05 7.66 12.55
CA GLY A 72 7.28 7.32 11.15
C GLY A 72 6.17 7.82 10.23
N LEU A 73 6.38 7.62 8.93
CA LEU A 73 5.44 7.95 7.87
C LEU A 73 4.68 6.71 7.41
N VAL A 74 3.36 6.73 7.54
CA VAL A 74 2.49 5.63 7.11
C VAL A 74 1.83 5.96 5.77
N THR A 75 1.86 5.02 4.85
CA THR A 75 1.17 5.05 3.55
C THR A 75 0.22 3.87 3.43
N VAL A 76 -0.90 4.04 2.75
CA VAL A 76 -1.89 2.97 2.52
C VAL A 76 -1.82 2.43 1.09
N CYS A 77 -1.36 3.24 0.14
CA CYS A 77 -1.28 2.91 -1.27
C CYS A 77 0.10 2.36 -1.63
N SER A 78 0.17 1.15 -2.21
CA SER A 78 1.43 0.52 -2.65
C SER A 78 2.24 1.39 -3.63
N ALA A 79 1.58 2.13 -4.53
CA ALA A 79 2.28 3.02 -5.46
C ALA A 79 2.91 4.23 -4.73
N CYS A 80 2.19 4.83 -3.78
CA CYS A 80 2.74 5.91 -2.97
C CYS A 80 3.87 5.42 -2.07
N HIS A 81 3.69 4.27 -1.44
CA HIS A 81 4.73 3.61 -0.64
C HIS A 81 6.00 3.40 -1.44
N ASN A 82 5.85 2.83 -2.64
CA ASN A 82 6.96 2.57 -3.55
C ASN A 82 7.79 3.82 -3.84
N VAL A 83 7.13 4.91 -4.25
CA VAL A 83 7.84 6.17 -4.59
C VAL A 83 8.51 6.78 -3.37
N ILE A 84 7.80 6.87 -2.24
CA ILE A 84 8.32 7.52 -1.03
C ILE A 84 9.46 6.70 -0.43
N LYS A 85 9.31 5.38 -0.31
CA LYS A 85 10.33 4.50 0.28
C LYS A 85 11.59 4.39 -0.60
N GLN A 86 11.43 4.32 -1.94
CA GLN A 86 12.56 4.39 -2.85
C GLN A 86 13.27 5.75 -2.81
N THR A 87 12.52 6.85 -2.71
CA THR A 87 13.12 8.18 -2.55
C THR A 87 13.93 8.25 -1.26
N ASN A 88 13.37 7.76 -0.15
CA ASN A 88 14.08 7.71 1.14
C ASN A 88 15.36 6.88 1.04
N TYR A 89 15.28 5.70 0.42
CA TYR A 89 16.42 4.83 0.19
C TYR A 89 17.49 5.50 -0.69
N ASP A 90 17.11 6.13 -1.80
CA ASP A 90 18.04 6.77 -2.72
C ASP A 90 18.75 7.97 -2.06
N ILE A 91 18.02 8.82 -1.34
CA ILE A 91 18.59 9.94 -0.60
C ILE A 91 19.59 9.47 0.46
N SER A 92 19.26 8.43 1.22
CA SER A 92 20.15 7.89 2.27
C SER A 92 21.41 7.20 1.72
N HIS A 93 21.43 6.83 0.43
CA HIS A 93 22.57 6.14 -0.22
C HIS A 93 23.27 6.99 -1.28
N ASN A 94 22.83 8.23 -1.52
CA ASN A 94 23.38 9.11 -2.54
C ASN A 94 23.48 10.55 -2.04
N GLU A 95 24.62 10.86 -1.40
CA GLU A 95 24.90 12.20 -0.87
C GLU A 95 24.82 13.31 -1.93
N ALA A 96 25.26 13.04 -3.16
CA ALA A 96 25.16 14.02 -4.23
C ALA A 96 23.71 14.36 -4.58
N MET A 97 22.80 13.37 -4.54
CA MET A 97 21.37 13.58 -4.73
C MET A 97 20.78 14.33 -3.53
N ALA A 98 21.11 13.97 -2.30
CA ALA A 98 20.67 14.66 -1.08
C ALA A 98 21.05 16.15 -1.13
N ASN A 99 22.28 16.47 -1.52
CA ASN A 99 22.77 17.85 -1.67
C ASN A 99 22.04 18.61 -2.79
N LYS A 100 21.75 17.98 -3.93
CA LYS A 100 20.95 18.60 -5.00
C LYS A 100 19.54 18.93 -4.50
N VAL A 101 18.87 17.98 -3.82
CA VAL A 101 17.53 18.18 -3.26
C VAL A 101 17.54 19.30 -2.21
N LYS A 102 18.55 19.34 -1.33
CA LYS A 102 18.76 20.42 -0.37
C LYS A 102 18.74 21.79 -1.05
N LEU A 103 19.52 21.97 -2.13
CA LEU A 103 19.61 23.22 -2.88
C LEU A 103 18.26 23.60 -3.51
N TYR A 104 17.57 22.64 -4.15
CA TYR A 104 16.27 22.90 -4.77
C TYR A 104 15.16 23.25 -3.76
N LEU A 105 15.22 22.67 -2.55
CA LEU A 105 14.26 22.95 -1.48
C LEU A 105 14.62 24.16 -0.63
N GLY A 106 15.84 24.72 -0.78
CA GLY A 106 16.33 25.83 0.03
C GLY A 106 16.50 25.47 1.50
N LEU A 107 16.95 24.24 1.80
CA LEU A 107 17.13 23.76 3.16
C LEU A 107 18.49 24.18 3.74
N ASP A 108 18.56 24.40 5.03
CA ASP A 108 19.83 24.65 5.74
C ASP A 108 20.68 23.38 5.80
N GLU A 109 20.04 22.23 6.04
CA GLU A 109 20.67 20.90 6.10
C GLU A 109 20.01 19.94 5.10
N ALA A 110 20.80 18.99 4.58
CA ALA A 110 20.27 17.96 3.72
C ALA A 110 19.44 16.95 4.52
N TYR A 111 18.30 16.55 3.99
CA TYR A 111 17.60 15.36 4.46
C TYR A 111 18.43 14.13 4.07
N THR A 112 18.70 13.23 5.03
CA THR A 112 19.60 12.08 4.86
C THR A 112 18.91 10.71 4.99
N GLY A 113 17.56 10.71 5.05
CA GLY A 113 16.77 9.47 5.09
C GLY A 113 16.37 9.04 6.50
N GLU A 114 16.25 9.97 7.45
CA GLU A 114 16.00 9.71 8.86
C GLU A 114 14.61 9.15 9.15
N THR A 115 13.65 9.39 8.27
CA THR A 115 12.26 8.99 8.47
C THR A 115 12.04 7.51 8.21
N THR A 116 11.48 6.79 9.16
CA THR A 116 10.99 5.42 8.94
C THR A 116 9.70 5.46 8.12
N VAL A 117 9.64 4.69 7.04
CA VAL A 117 8.48 4.63 6.13
C VAL A 117 7.81 3.28 6.23
N TYR A 118 6.54 3.26 6.63
CA TYR A 118 5.71 2.07 6.73
C TYR A 118 4.64 2.06 5.63
N HIS A 119 4.45 0.92 4.99
CA HIS A 119 3.14 0.61 4.44
C HIS A 119 2.21 0.23 5.61
N TYR A 120 0.92 0.48 5.48
CA TYR A 120 -0.04 0.16 6.54
C TYR A 120 -0.03 -1.34 6.93
N LEU A 121 0.28 -2.24 6.00
CA LEU A 121 0.48 -3.66 6.30
C LEU A 121 1.72 -3.89 7.20
N GLU A 122 2.82 -3.14 6.98
CA GLU A 122 4.00 -3.18 7.87
C GLU A 122 3.63 -2.65 9.26
N LEU A 123 2.84 -1.55 9.33
CA LEU A 123 2.34 -1.04 10.60
C LEU A 123 1.52 -2.09 11.37
N LEU A 124 0.64 -2.83 10.67
CA LEU A 124 -0.13 -3.91 11.28
C LEU A 124 0.73 -5.08 11.73
N ARG A 125 1.79 -5.43 10.98
CA ARG A 125 2.71 -6.52 11.33
C ARG A 125 3.65 -6.14 12.48
N ASP A 126 4.32 -4.98 12.36
CA ASP A 126 5.51 -4.66 13.15
C ASP A 126 5.17 -3.83 14.40
N VAL A 127 4.09 -3.04 14.37
CA VAL A 127 3.68 -2.15 15.47
C VAL A 127 2.48 -2.71 16.21
N VAL A 128 1.42 -3.05 15.50
CA VAL A 128 0.19 -3.61 16.12
C VAL A 128 0.41 -5.06 16.53
N GLY A 129 1.04 -5.85 15.66
CA GLY A 129 1.15 -7.30 15.78
C GLY A 129 -0.12 -8.02 15.32
N PHE A 130 0.02 -9.05 14.47
CA PHE A 130 -1.14 -9.80 13.95
C PHE A 130 -1.88 -10.59 15.04
N ASP A 131 -1.21 -11.01 16.11
CA ASP A 131 -1.89 -11.66 17.24
C ASP A 131 -2.77 -10.68 18.02
N ASN A 132 -2.29 -9.45 18.24
CA ASN A 132 -3.10 -8.39 18.84
C ASN A 132 -4.26 -7.98 17.92
N LEU A 133 -4.03 -7.84 16.61
CA LEU A 133 -5.10 -7.60 15.64
C LEU A 133 -6.16 -8.69 15.73
N LYS A 134 -5.76 -9.97 15.73
CA LYS A 134 -6.66 -11.12 15.84
C LYS A 134 -7.52 -11.07 17.09
N SER A 135 -6.98 -10.63 18.23
CA SER A 135 -7.72 -10.49 19.49
C SER A 135 -8.81 -9.41 19.45
N LYS A 136 -8.69 -8.45 18.54
CA LYS A 136 -9.65 -7.33 18.36
C LYS A 136 -10.69 -7.58 17.26
N VAL A 137 -10.59 -8.69 16.53
CA VAL A 137 -11.54 -9.05 15.48
C VAL A 137 -12.88 -9.47 16.10
N VAL A 138 -13.96 -8.80 15.73
CA VAL A 138 -15.33 -9.07 16.18
C VAL A 138 -16.19 -9.74 15.11
N LYS A 139 -15.87 -9.54 13.83
CA LYS A 139 -16.53 -10.17 12.67
C LYS A 139 -15.49 -10.92 11.82
N PRO A 140 -15.04 -12.12 12.22
CA PRO A 140 -14.05 -12.87 11.48
C PRO A 140 -14.60 -13.39 10.15
N PHE A 141 -13.77 -13.42 9.11
CA PHE A 141 -14.08 -13.95 7.78
C PHE A 141 -14.03 -15.50 7.74
N LYS A 142 -14.76 -16.13 8.67
CA LYS A 142 -14.84 -17.60 8.75
C LYS A 142 -15.32 -18.19 7.41
N ASP A 143 -14.69 -19.27 7.00
CA ASP A 143 -15.02 -20.03 5.78
C ASP A 143 -14.86 -19.25 4.47
N LYS A 144 -14.28 -18.03 4.50
CA LYS A 144 -13.94 -17.25 3.31
C LYS A 144 -12.52 -17.57 2.84
N LYS A 145 -12.40 -17.95 1.59
CA LYS A 145 -11.13 -18.19 0.90
C LYS A 145 -10.69 -16.92 0.19
N ILE A 146 -9.67 -16.26 0.72
CA ILE A 146 -9.26 -14.92 0.29
C ILE A 146 -7.90 -14.99 -0.40
N ALA A 147 -7.84 -14.54 -1.66
CA ALA A 147 -6.60 -14.45 -2.41
C ALA A 147 -5.91 -13.10 -2.16
N ALA A 148 -4.65 -13.12 -1.74
CA ALA A 148 -3.84 -11.92 -1.58
C ALA A 148 -3.26 -11.48 -2.93
N TYR A 149 -3.47 -10.21 -3.33
CA TYR A 149 -2.85 -9.66 -4.52
C TYR A 149 -1.92 -8.49 -4.18
N TYR A 150 -0.64 -8.75 -4.27
CA TYR A 150 0.44 -7.78 -4.00
C TYR A 150 0.68 -6.82 -5.16
N GLY A 151 0.52 -7.31 -6.38
CA GLY A 151 0.97 -6.60 -7.56
C GLY A 151 2.48 -6.43 -7.61
N CYS A 152 2.95 -5.43 -8.37
CA CYS A 152 4.39 -5.22 -8.60
C CYS A 152 5.03 -4.24 -7.61
N LEU A 153 4.33 -3.13 -7.26
CA LEU A 153 4.93 -1.97 -6.57
C LEU A 153 5.12 -2.15 -5.07
N LEU A 154 4.40 -3.09 -4.43
CA LEU A 154 4.52 -3.32 -3.01
C LEU A 154 5.83 -4.03 -2.63
N LEU A 155 6.35 -4.87 -3.53
CA LEU A 155 7.47 -5.78 -3.26
C LEU A 155 8.79 -5.39 -3.96
N ARG A 156 8.72 -4.60 -5.05
CA ARG A 156 9.89 -4.35 -5.90
C ARG A 156 10.16 -2.87 -6.11
N PRO A 157 11.42 -2.42 -6.09
CA PRO A 157 12.65 -3.22 -5.88
C PRO A 157 12.83 -3.63 -4.42
N SER A 158 13.06 -4.90 -4.18
CA SER A 158 13.09 -5.50 -2.83
C SER A 158 14.13 -4.87 -1.90
N LYS A 159 15.29 -4.48 -2.43
CA LYS A 159 16.36 -3.84 -1.66
C LYS A 159 15.92 -2.51 -1.02
N ALA A 160 15.13 -1.70 -1.73
CA ALA A 160 14.66 -0.41 -1.21
C ALA A 160 13.40 -0.56 -0.36
N LEU A 161 12.49 -1.45 -0.75
CA LEU A 161 11.21 -1.60 -0.08
C LEU A 161 11.32 -2.44 1.19
N ALA A 162 12.13 -3.49 1.19
CA ALA A 162 12.33 -4.40 2.31
C ALA A 162 11.02 -4.84 3.01
N MET A 163 9.96 -5.01 2.19
CA MET A 163 8.60 -5.26 2.67
C MET A 163 8.41 -6.71 3.09
N ASP A 164 8.78 -7.63 2.17
CA ASP A 164 8.62 -9.08 2.30
C ASP A 164 9.47 -9.76 1.20
N ASP A 165 9.48 -11.08 1.16
CA ASP A 165 10.06 -11.84 0.05
C ASP A 165 9.33 -11.49 -1.26
N PRO A 166 10.01 -10.91 -2.27
CA PRO A 166 9.35 -10.48 -3.50
C PRO A 166 8.85 -11.64 -4.36
N GLU A 167 9.39 -12.83 -4.17
CA GLU A 167 9.02 -14.04 -4.94
C GLU A 167 7.99 -14.91 -4.19
N ASN A 168 8.04 -14.92 -2.86
CA ASN A 168 7.12 -15.70 -2.04
C ASN A 168 6.63 -14.90 -0.81
N PRO A 169 5.91 -13.79 -1.00
CA PRO A 169 5.45 -12.94 0.10
C PRO A 169 4.41 -13.64 0.98
N SER A 170 4.30 -13.22 2.24
CA SER A 170 3.39 -13.78 3.23
C SER A 170 2.59 -12.75 4.04
N ILE A 171 2.99 -11.49 4.06
CA ILE A 171 2.41 -10.46 4.94
C ILE A 171 0.89 -10.29 4.74
N MET A 172 0.38 -10.37 3.51
CA MET A 172 -1.06 -10.26 3.27
C MET A 172 -1.79 -11.56 3.62
N GLU A 173 -1.17 -12.72 3.43
CA GLU A 173 -1.70 -14.00 3.87
C GLU A 173 -1.78 -14.08 5.41
N ASP A 174 -0.78 -13.55 6.12
CA ASP A 174 -0.79 -13.46 7.58
C ASP A 174 -1.85 -12.48 8.07
N PHE A 175 -2.03 -11.35 7.38
CA PHE A 175 -3.15 -10.44 7.61
C PHE A 175 -4.50 -11.15 7.42
N ILE A 176 -4.69 -11.91 6.34
CA ILE A 176 -5.93 -12.68 6.08
C ILE A 176 -6.21 -13.65 7.23
N ARG A 177 -5.17 -14.37 7.72
CA ARG A 177 -5.32 -15.26 8.88
C ARG A 177 -5.70 -14.51 10.15
N ALA A 178 -5.11 -13.31 10.34
CA ALA A 178 -5.41 -12.48 11.51
C ALA A 178 -6.86 -12.00 11.55
N ILE A 179 -7.46 -11.70 10.39
CA ILE A 179 -8.89 -11.34 10.30
C ILE A 179 -9.83 -12.56 10.21
N GLY A 180 -9.30 -13.78 10.35
CA GLY A 180 -10.08 -15.03 10.43
C GLY A 180 -10.42 -15.66 9.08
N GLY A 181 -9.84 -15.21 7.97
CA GLY A 181 -9.99 -15.80 6.64
C GLY A 181 -8.98 -16.90 6.35
N THR A 182 -9.20 -17.64 5.27
CA THR A 182 -8.28 -18.66 4.74
C THR A 182 -7.55 -18.07 3.52
N PRO A 183 -6.23 -17.85 3.59
CA PRO A 183 -5.48 -17.32 2.44
C PRO A 183 -5.33 -18.37 1.34
N ILE A 184 -5.50 -17.93 0.09
CA ILE A 184 -5.28 -18.74 -1.11
C ILE A 184 -3.98 -18.30 -1.78
N ILE A 185 -3.07 -19.25 -1.97
CA ILE A 185 -1.81 -19.07 -2.69
C ILE A 185 -2.03 -19.39 -4.17
N TYR A 186 -1.63 -18.47 -5.05
CA TYR A 186 -1.78 -18.61 -6.50
C TYR A 186 -0.64 -17.95 -7.27
N ALA A 187 -0.42 -18.36 -8.50
CA ALA A 187 0.79 -18.00 -9.24
C ALA A 187 0.90 -16.50 -9.59
N GLN A 188 -0.23 -15.84 -9.88
CA GLN A 188 -0.24 -14.46 -10.37
C GLN A 188 -0.30 -13.39 -9.25
N ARG A 189 -0.15 -13.76 -7.98
CA ARG A 189 -0.37 -12.87 -6.82
C ARG A 189 0.60 -11.68 -6.73
N ASN A 190 1.79 -11.78 -7.29
CA ASN A 190 2.85 -10.76 -7.29
C ASN A 190 3.24 -10.27 -8.69
N GLU A 191 2.41 -10.60 -9.71
CA GLU A 191 2.56 -10.12 -11.08
C GLU A 191 1.88 -8.76 -11.28
N CYS A 192 2.21 -8.06 -12.38
CA CYS A 192 1.64 -6.75 -12.66
C CYS A 192 0.22 -6.86 -13.25
N CYS A 193 -0.77 -6.13 -12.68
CA CYS A 193 -2.12 -6.06 -13.21
C CYS A 193 -2.25 -5.29 -14.55
N GLY A 194 -1.21 -4.60 -15.01
CA GLY A 194 -1.29 -3.76 -16.20
C GLY A 194 -1.92 -2.36 -15.96
N GLY A 195 -2.09 -1.93 -14.70
CA GLY A 195 -2.79 -0.68 -14.38
C GLY A 195 -2.19 0.56 -15.05
N TYR A 196 -0.87 0.65 -15.18
CA TYR A 196 -0.21 1.80 -15.83
C TYR A 196 -0.37 1.82 -17.35
N ILE A 197 -0.63 0.68 -18.00
CA ILE A 197 -0.80 0.62 -19.47
C ILE A 197 -2.26 0.77 -19.89
N THR A 198 -3.20 0.86 -18.96
CA THR A 198 -4.64 0.89 -19.25
C THR A 198 -5.05 2.03 -20.21
N MET A 199 -4.37 3.17 -20.15
CA MET A 199 -4.66 4.31 -21.00
C MET A 199 -4.05 4.18 -22.41
N GLU A 200 -3.02 3.37 -22.56
CA GLU A 200 -2.27 3.19 -23.80
C GLU A 200 -2.71 1.90 -24.52
N ASP A 201 -2.84 0.80 -23.79
CA ASP A 201 -3.19 -0.52 -24.33
C ASP A 201 -4.20 -1.23 -23.39
N LYS A 202 -5.48 -1.06 -23.71
CA LYS A 202 -6.58 -1.66 -22.94
C LYS A 202 -6.62 -3.18 -23.07
N GLU A 203 -6.21 -3.72 -24.20
CA GLU A 203 -6.20 -5.16 -24.43
C GLU A 203 -5.17 -5.85 -23.55
N GLN A 204 -3.95 -5.29 -23.46
CA GLN A 204 -2.94 -5.80 -22.55
C GLN A 204 -3.31 -5.62 -21.08
N ALA A 205 -3.97 -4.51 -20.73
CA ALA A 205 -4.48 -4.32 -19.36
C ALA A 205 -5.54 -5.37 -19.02
N HIS A 206 -6.46 -5.67 -19.94
CA HIS A 206 -7.45 -6.73 -19.80
C HIS A 206 -6.79 -8.11 -19.64
N LYS A 207 -5.88 -8.47 -20.55
CA LYS A 207 -5.16 -9.75 -20.52
C LYS A 207 -4.44 -9.99 -19.20
N ARG A 208 -3.75 -8.96 -18.66
CA ARG A 208 -3.04 -9.08 -17.38
C ARG A 208 -3.98 -9.17 -16.19
N SER A 209 -5.00 -8.34 -16.14
CA SER A 209 -5.96 -8.35 -15.04
C SER A 209 -6.80 -9.62 -15.02
N SER A 210 -7.22 -10.15 -16.19
CA SER A 210 -7.91 -11.43 -16.29
C SER A 210 -7.04 -12.58 -15.81
N ALA A 211 -5.77 -12.62 -16.21
CA ALA A 211 -4.85 -13.68 -15.77
C ALA A 211 -4.70 -13.74 -14.23
N VAL A 212 -4.71 -12.58 -13.56
CA VAL A 212 -4.68 -12.52 -12.09
C VAL A 212 -5.97 -13.12 -11.51
N MET A 213 -7.14 -12.69 -12.02
CA MET A 213 -8.44 -13.16 -11.53
C MET A 213 -8.64 -14.64 -11.77
N ASP A 214 -8.35 -15.12 -12.99
CA ASP A 214 -8.48 -16.53 -13.40
C ASP A 214 -7.58 -17.44 -12.56
N SER A 215 -6.34 -16.99 -12.29
CA SER A 215 -5.40 -17.73 -11.46
C SER A 215 -5.90 -17.86 -10.02
N ALA A 216 -6.44 -16.81 -9.42
CA ALA A 216 -7.01 -16.87 -8.07
C ALA A 216 -8.28 -17.74 -8.03
N GLN A 217 -9.16 -17.61 -9.02
CA GLN A 217 -10.41 -18.36 -9.13
C GLN A 217 -10.16 -19.85 -9.32
N SER A 218 -9.16 -20.23 -10.14
CA SER A 218 -8.79 -21.62 -10.36
C SER A 218 -8.29 -22.33 -9.10
N MET A 219 -7.77 -21.55 -8.13
CA MET A 219 -7.36 -22.05 -6.82
C MET A 219 -8.49 -22.02 -5.78
N GLY A 220 -9.70 -21.66 -6.20
CA GLY A 220 -10.91 -21.69 -5.37
C GLY A 220 -11.04 -20.49 -4.43
N ALA A 221 -10.51 -19.33 -4.79
CA ALA A 221 -10.72 -18.08 -4.05
C ALA A 221 -12.17 -17.59 -4.19
N ASP A 222 -12.76 -17.11 -3.08
CA ASP A 222 -14.07 -16.47 -3.07
C ASP A 222 -13.96 -14.97 -3.43
N MET A 223 -12.80 -14.36 -3.13
CA MET A 223 -12.51 -12.94 -3.35
C MET A 223 -11.01 -12.67 -3.41
N ILE A 224 -10.64 -11.52 -3.96
CA ILE A 224 -9.28 -10.99 -3.92
C ILE A 224 -9.21 -9.76 -3.01
N ILE A 225 -8.12 -9.61 -2.26
CA ILE A 225 -7.75 -8.35 -1.61
C ILE A 225 -6.48 -7.77 -2.20
N THR A 226 -6.40 -6.44 -2.25
CA THR A 226 -5.22 -5.72 -2.72
C THR A 226 -4.90 -4.51 -1.84
N ALA A 227 -3.66 -4.03 -1.91
CA ALA A 227 -3.16 -2.87 -1.18
C ALA A 227 -2.79 -1.68 -2.10
N CYS A 228 -3.26 -1.70 -3.36
CA CYS A 228 -3.05 -0.64 -4.33
C CYS A 228 -4.39 -0.20 -4.95
N PRO A 229 -4.80 1.08 -4.83
CA PRO A 229 -6.05 1.56 -5.42
C PRO A 229 -6.08 1.43 -6.95
N LEU A 230 -4.92 1.55 -7.61
CA LEU A 230 -4.81 1.34 -9.06
C LEU A 230 -5.06 -0.12 -9.43
N CYS A 231 -4.52 -1.06 -8.65
CA CYS A 231 -4.80 -2.49 -8.83
C CYS A 231 -6.27 -2.81 -8.58
N LEU A 232 -6.86 -2.26 -7.50
CA LEU A 232 -8.27 -2.41 -7.19
C LEU A 232 -9.15 -1.97 -8.38
N TYR A 233 -8.88 -0.78 -8.90
CA TYR A 233 -9.60 -0.26 -10.07
C TYR A 233 -9.43 -1.18 -11.30
N ASN A 234 -8.19 -1.57 -11.59
CA ASN A 234 -7.88 -2.34 -12.80
C ASN A 234 -8.50 -3.74 -12.77
N LEU A 235 -8.39 -4.43 -11.63
CA LEU A 235 -9.01 -5.76 -11.47
C LEU A 235 -10.53 -5.68 -11.53
N LYS A 236 -11.18 -4.68 -10.91
CA LYS A 236 -12.63 -4.49 -10.98
C LYS A 236 -13.15 -4.12 -12.36
N LYS A 237 -12.41 -3.32 -13.13
CA LYS A 237 -12.92 -2.72 -14.38
C LYS A 237 -12.45 -3.40 -15.65
N ASN A 238 -11.24 -3.96 -15.64
CA ASN A 238 -10.62 -4.47 -16.86
C ASN A 238 -10.50 -5.99 -16.91
N SER A 239 -10.72 -6.72 -15.81
CA SER A 239 -10.55 -8.19 -15.83
C SER A 239 -11.67 -8.95 -16.52
N GLY A 240 -12.88 -8.38 -16.54
CA GLY A 240 -14.08 -9.08 -17.02
C GLY A 240 -14.58 -10.19 -16.09
N SER A 241 -14.01 -10.33 -14.88
CA SER A 241 -14.42 -11.31 -13.87
C SER A 241 -15.44 -10.73 -12.91
N ASP A 242 -16.42 -11.53 -12.50
CA ASP A 242 -17.42 -11.19 -11.49
C ASP A 242 -16.94 -11.47 -10.05
N MET A 243 -15.76 -12.10 -9.87
CA MET A 243 -15.22 -12.37 -8.54
C MET A 243 -14.94 -11.06 -7.79
N PRO A 244 -15.41 -10.91 -6.53
CA PRO A 244 -15.24 -9.69 -5.77
C PRO A 244 -13.77 -9.33 -5.51
N VAL A 245 -13.43 -8.05 -5.64
CA VAL A 245 -12.11 -7.50 -5.30
C VAL A 245 -12.29 -6.41 -4.27
N TYR A 246 -11.59 -6.52 -3.14
CA TYR A 246 -11.67 -5.57 -2.04
C TYR A 246 -10.31 -4.94 -1.75
N TYR A 247 -10.35 -3.81 -1.06
CA TYR A 247 -9.16 -3.23 -0.49
C TYR A 247 -8.91 -3.80 0.91
N PHE A 248 -7.66 -4.02 1.28
CA PHE A 248 -7.37 -4.67 2.58
C PHE A 248 -7.89 -3.88 3.79
N THR A 249 -7.91 -2.52 3.75
CA THR A 249 -8.48 -1.70 4.84
C THR A 249 -9.99 -1.82 4.95
N GLU A 250 -10.66 -2.14 3.85
CA GLU A 250 -12.09 -2.38 3.81
C GLU A 250 -12.46 -3.65 4.61
N LEU A 251 -11.72 -4.76 4.38
CA LEU A 251 -11.90 -5.99 5.14
C LEU A 251 -11.44 -5.83 6.60
N LEU A 252 -10.39 -5.04 6.84
CA LEU A 252 -9.94 -4.72 8.19
C LEU A 252 -11.05 -4.02 9.00
N ALA A 253 -11.65 -2.97 8.42
CA ALA A 253 -12.74 -2.23 9.06
C ALA A 253 -13.96 -3.13 9.35
N GLU A 254 -14.30 -4.03 8.41
CA GLU A 254 -15.37 -5.01 8.61
C GLU A 254 -15.04 -5.99 9.73
N ALA A 255 -13.83 -6.56 9.73
CA ALA A 255 -13.38 -7.49 10.77
C ALA A 255 -13.41 -6.88 12.16
N LEU A 256 -13.10 -5.57 12.28
CA LEU A 256 -13.15 -4.81 13.53
C LEU A 256 -14.57 -4.31 13.89
N GLY A 257 -15.60 -4.60 13.06
CA GLY A 257 -16.98 -4.17 13.28
C GLY A 257 -17.25 -2.68 13.01
N LEU A 258 -16.37 -2.02 12.27
CA LEU A 258 -16.45 -0.59 11.92
C LEU A 258 -17.18 -0.34 10.60
N LYS A 259 -17.47 -1.39 9.85
CA LYS A 259 -18.22 -1.39 8.61
C LYS A 259 -19.29 -2.47 8.66
N GLU A 260 -20.47 -2.23 8.09
CA GLU A 260 -21.46 -3.27 7.83
C GLU A 260 -20.91 -4.25 6.79
N GLY A 261 -21.23 -5.54 6.95
CA GLY A 261 -20.58 -6.62 6.21
C GLY A 261 -20.69 -6.52 4.69
N THR A 262 -19.69 -7.03 3.97
CA THR A 262 -19.61 -7.11 2.50
C THR A 262 -20.49 -8.25 1.92
N ASN A 263 -21.50 -8.70 2.66
CA ASN A 263 -22.40 -9.78 2.25
C ASN A 263 -23.53 -9.26 1.33
N GLU A 264 -23.18 -8.75 0.14
CA GLU A 264 -24.08 -8.64 -0.99
C GLU A 264 -23.44 -9.24 -2.25
#